data_426c7daee524f5373c6b2534674394db
#
_entry.id   426c7daee524f5373c6b2534674394db
#
_cell.length_a   1.000
_cell.length_b   1.000
_cell.length_c   1.000
_cell.angle_alpha   90.00
_cell.angle_beta   90.00
_cell.angle_gamma   90.00
#
_symmetry.space_group_name_H-M   'P 1'
#
loop_
_entity.id
_entity.type
_entity.pdbx_description
1 polymer ?
#
loop_
_entity_poly.entity_id
_entity_poly.type
_entity_poly.pdbx_seq_one_letter_code
_entity_poly.pdbx_strand_id
1 'polypeptide(L)'
;ELKNIVSHFAIRGTVSEIKPLGAGLINDTLLVTTAEADAPNYVLQRVNTNVFPDVDLVMRNIYAVTTHIRKKLEAAGETEIDRKVLTFMPAKDDETKLYAIVDGQYWRMMIFIENAVTKQAVNPESSRAAGKAFGQFQAMLADIPVELGETIKDFHNMEFRLQQLREVIAKDPVGRVAEPEVQAMLKEIDARAEYMCQAERMGREGILPKRVCH
;
A
#
# COMPACT_ATOMS: atom_id res chain seq x y z
N GLU A 1 -15.59 21.17 -6.44
CA GLU A 1 -14.84 20.64 -5.27
C GLU A 1 -13.65 19.79 -5.72
N LEU A 2 -13.84 18.65 -6.44
CA LEU A 2 -12.73 17.78 -6.86
C LEU A 2 -11.69 18.46 -7.77
N LYS A 3 -12.10 19.33 -8.71
CA LYS A 3 -11.16 20.09 -9.53
C LYS A 3 -10.29 21.05 -8.71
N ASN A 4 -10.82 21.60 -7.61
CA ASN A 4 -10.03 22.38 -6.67
C ASN A 4 -8.94 21.53 -6.02
N ILE A 5 -9.27 20.31 -5.58
CA ILE A 5 -8.30 19.38 -4.97
C ILE A 5 -7.18 19.06 -5.98
N VAL A 6 -7.54 18.74 -7.23
CA VAL A 6 -6.54 18.47 -8.29
C VAL A 6 -5.64 19.68 -8.54
N SER A 7 -6.16 20.91 -8.41
CA SER A 7 -5.39 22.14 -8.62
C SER A 7 -4.20 22.33 -7.67
N HIS A 8 -4.18 21.61 -6.55
CA HIS A 8 -3.06 21.59 -5.59
C HIS A 8 -1.88 20.73 -6.04
N PHE A 9 -1.99 20.00 -7.15
CA PHE A 9 -0.92 19.13 -7.66
C PHE A 9 -0.33 19.67 -8.96
N ALA A 10 0.98 19.47 -9.14
CA ALA A 10 1.71 19.85 -10.35
C ALA A 10 1.46 18.85 -11.48
N ILE A 11 0.29 18.90 -12.11
CA ILE A 11 -0.08 18.03 -13.23
C ILE A 11 0.18 18.69 -14.58
N ARG A 12 0.32 17.87 -15.62
CA ARG A 12 0.35 18.26 -17.03
C ARG A 12 -1.02 17.97 -17.65
N GLY A 13 -1.53 18.87 -18.46
CA GLY A 13 -2.84 18.77 -19.11
C GLY A 13 -3.98 19.44 -18.35
N THR A 14 -5.12 19.54 -19.00
CA THR A 14 -6.35 20.15 -18.49
C THR A 14 -7.33 19.06 -18.07
N VAL A 15 -7.85 19.14 -16.84
CA VAL A 15 -8.81 18.15 -16.33
C VAL A 15 -10.12 18.21 -17.11
N SER A 16 -10.45 17.14 -17.83
CA SER A 16 -11.72 16.95 -18.52
C SER A 16 -12.79 16.30 -17.65
N GLU A 17 -12.46 15.18 -17.03
CA GLU A 17 -13.39 14.37 -16.21
C GLU A 17 -12.72 13.89 -14.92
N ILE A 18 -13.52 13.70 -13.86
CA ILE A 18 -13.12 13.01 -12.63
C ILE A 18 -14.23 12.02 -12.27
N LYS A 19 -13.89 10.73 -12.14
CA LYS A 19 -14.87 9.67 -11.83
C LYS A 19 -14.29 8.63 -10.89
N PRO A 20 -15.13 7.89 -10.13
CA PRO A 20 -14.66 6.79 -9.30
C PRO A 20 -13.86 5.76 -10.09
N LEU A 21 -12.77 5.25 -9.48
CA LEU A 21 -11.91 4.23 -10.06
C LEU A 21 -11.81 3.02 -9.12
N GLY A 22 -12.36 1.89 -9.57
CA GLY A 22 -12.30 0.62 -8.84
C GLY A 22 -13.18 0.59 -7.59
N ALA A 23 -13.05 -0.48 -6.81
CA ALA A 23 -13.78 -0.75 -5.57
C ALA A 23 -12.79 -0.87 -4.39
N GLY A 24 -11.86 0.09 -4.26
CA GLY A 24 -10.90 0.11 -3.14
C GLY A 24 -11.64 0.19 -1.79
N LEU A 25 -11.23 -0.64 -0.83
CA LEU A 25 -11.88 -0.73 0.48
C LEU A 25 -11.33 0.26 1.52
N ILE A 26 -10.15 0.84 1.26
CA ILE A 26 -9.43 1.67 2.23
C ILE A 26 -9.47 3.14 1.85
N ASN A 27 -9.02 3.47 0.64
CA ASN A 27 -8.91 4.83 0.15
C ASN A 27 -10.00 5.12 -0.89
N ASP A 28 -10.56 6.32 -0.88
CA ASP A 28 -11.40 6.77 -2.00
C ASP A 28 -10.49 7.04 -3.20
N THR A 29 -10.77 6.38 -4.31
CA THR A 29 -9.93 6.41 -5.49
C THR A 29 -10.70 6.92 -6.70
N LEU A 30 -10.15 7.91 -7.38
CA LEU A 30 -10.76 8.59 -8.52
C LEU A 30 -9.79 8.58 -9.71
N LEU A 31 -10.32 8.38 -10.91
CA LEU A 31 -9.63 8.61 -12.17
C LEU A 31 -9.85 10.07 -12.57
N VAL A 32 -8.75 10.75 -12.85
CA VAL A 32 -8.72 12.12 -13.39
C VAL A 32 -8.26 12.04 -14.85
N THR A 33 -9.16 12.30 -15.77
CA THR A 33 -8.87 12.28 -17.21
C THR A 33 -8.47 13.68 -17.67
N THR A 34 -7.45 13.77 -18.51
CA THR A 34 -7.01 15.00 -19.16
C THR A 34 -7.59 15.13 -20.58
N ALA A 35 -7.71 16.34 -21.08
CA ALA A 35 -8.27 16.63 -22.40
C ALA A 35 -7.25 16.41 -23.53
N GLU A 36 -5.96 16.62 -23.24
CA GLU A 36 -4.88 16.54 -24.21
C GLU A 36 -4.41 15.07 -24.37
N ALA A 37 -4.29 14.61 -25.60
CA ALA A 37 -3.93 13.22 -25.93
C ALA A 37 -2.49 12.83 -25.53
N ASP A 38 -1.61 13.81 -25.38
CA ASP A 38 -0.21 13.62 -24.96
C ASP A 38 0.01 13.86 -23.45
N ALA A 39 -1.03 14.26 -22.73
CA ALA A 39 -0.99 14.40 -21.27
C ALA A 39 -1.42 13.08 -20.60
N PRO A 40 -0.76 12.68 -19.49
CA PRO A 40 -1.17 11.49 -18.78
C PRO A 40 -2.50 11.70 -18.06
N ASN A 41 -3.27 10.64 -17.90
CA ASN A 41 -4.33 10.57 -16.91
C ASN A 41 -3.74 10.32 -15.51
N TYR A 42 -4.52 10.60 -14.46
CA TYR A 42 -4.05 10.49 -13.08
C TYR A 42 -5.02 9.71 -12.21
N VAL A 43 -4.48 9.18 -11.13
CA VAL A 43 -5.26 8.64 -10.01
C VAL A 43 -5.19 9.64 -8.88
N LEU A 44 -6.33 10.13 -8.43
CA LEU A 44 -6.46 10.95 -7.21
C LEU A 44 -6.99 10.05 -6.09
N GLN A 45 -6.34 10.06 -4.93
CA GLN A 45 -6.76 9.29 -3.77
C GLN A 45 -6.89 10.17 -2.53
N ARG A 46 -8.02 10.01 -1.81
CA ARG A 46 -8.15 10.47 -0.43
C ARG A 46 -7.58 9.39 0.49
N VAL A 47 -6.57 9.75 1.27
CA VAL A 47 -5.92 8.83 2.20
C VAL A 47 -6.80 8.64 3.43
N ASN A 48 -7.10 7.39 3.77
CA ASN A 48 -7.85 7.07 4.98
C ASN A 48 -6.95 7.16 6.22
N THR A 49 -7.06 8.24 6.95
CA THR A 49 -6.26 8.51 8.15
C THR A 49 -6.62 7.64 9.36
N ASN A 50 -7.76 6.95 9.33
CA ASN A 50 -8.07 5.93 10.34
C ASN A 50 -7.19 4.67 10.17
N VAL A 51 -6.75 4.38 8.95
CA VAL A 51 -5.86 3.27 8.63
C VAL A 51 -4.40 3.72 8.65
N PHE A 52 -4.13 4.91 8.10
CA PHE A 52 -2.81 5.51 7.99
C PHE A 52 -2.76 6.84 8.78
N PRO A 53 -2.60 6.79 10.10
CA PRO A 53 -2.66 7.99 10.94
C PRO A 53 -1.49 8.95 10.70
N ASP A 54 -0.33 8.45 10.26
CA ASP A 54 0.84 9.25 9.89
C ASP A 54 1.03 9.24 8.37
N VAL A 55 0.36 10.18 7.69
CA VAL A 55 0.44 10.31 6.23
C VAL A 55 1.85 10.73 5.77
N ASP A 56 2.55 11.56 6.55
CA ASP A 56 3.93 11.95 6.24
C ASP A 56 4.84 10.72 6.17
N LEU A 57 4.75 9.81 7.15
CA LEU A 57 5.51 8.58 7.16
C LEU A 57 5.19 7.69 5.95
N VAL A 58 3.88 7.52 5.63
CA VAL A 58 3.46 6.77 4.46
C VAL A 58 4.08 7.34 3.19
N MET A 59 4.01 8.65 3.00
CA MET A 59 4.49 9.28 1.77
C MET A 59 6.01 9.33 1.69
N ARG A 60 6.73 9.44 2.82
CA ARG A 60 8.19 9.28 2.86
C ARG A 60 8.64 7.88 2.46
N ASN A 61 7.96 6.84 2.96
CA ASN A 61 8.24 5.47 2.56
C ASN A 61 7.99 5.27 1.07
N ILE A 62 6.86 5.74 0.55
CA ILE A 62 6.53 5.68 -0.87
C ILE A 62 7.59 6.39 -1.71
N TYR A 63 7.99 7.60 -1.33
CA TYR A 63 9.02 8.35 -2.04
C TYR A 63 10.36 7.60 -2.06
N ALA A 64 10.80 7.09 -0.91
CA ALA A 64 12.03 6.34 -0.81
C ALA A 64 12.04 5.09 -1.72
N VAL A 65 10.96 4.30 -1.66
CA VAL A 65 10.81 3.07 -2.45
C VAL A 65 10.74 3.37 -3.93
N THR A 66 9.85 4.27 -4.35
CA THR A 66 9.63 4.56 -5.78
C THR A 66 10.85 5.22 -6.42
N THR A 67 11.52 6.12 -5.71
CA THR A 67 12.75 6.76 -6.18
C THR A 67 13.90 5.75 -6.32
N HIS A 68 14.05 4.84 -5.35
CA HIS A 68 15.09 3.80 -5.40
C HIS A 68 14.87 2.85 -6.59
N ILE A 69 13.64 2.36 -6.77
CA ILE A 69 13.28 1.51 -7.92
C ILE A 69 13.51 2.25 -9.23
N ARG A 70 13.05 3.49 -9.35
CA ARG A 70 13.25 4.32 -10.55
C ARG A 70 14.72 4.44 -10.94
N LYS A 71 15.59 4.79 -10.01
CA LYS A 71 17.03 4.88 -10.23
C LYS A 71 17.63 3.57 -10.74
N LYS A 72 17.21 2.42 -10.21
CA LYS A 72 17.67 1.12 -10.68
C LYS A 72 17.20 0.79 -12.10
N LEU A 73 15.95 1.10 -12.41
CA LEU A 73 15.40 0.91 -13.75
C LEU A 73 16.11 1.80 -14.77
N GLU A 74 16.37 3.06 -14.43
CA GLU A 74 17.14 4.01 -15.27
C GLU A 74 18.58 3.51 -15.50
N ALA A 75 19.26 3.09 -14.45
CA ALA A 75 20.62 2.54 -14.53
C ALA A 75 20.70 1.24 -15.35
N ALA A 76 19.61 0.46 -15.37
CA ALA A 76 19.49 -0.74 -16.21
C ALA A 76 19.11 -0.43 -17.68
N GLY A 77 18.91 0.84 -18.04
CA GLY A 77 18.49 1.24 -19.40
C GLY A 77 17.04 0.85 -19.72
N GLU A 78 16.20 0.66 -18.71
CA GLU A 78 14.81 0.28 -18.92
C GLU A 78 14.00 1.45 -19.50
N THR A 79 13.05 1.11 -20.38
CA THR A 79 12.10 2.07 -20.98
C THR A 79 10.74 2.01 -20.30
N GLU A 80 9.86 2.96 -20.57
CA GLU A 80 8.49 3.03 -20.02
C GLU A 80 8.46 2.94 -18.49
N ILE A 81 9.37 3.65 -17.81
CA ILE A 81 9.59 3.55 -16.37
C ILE A 81 8.31 3.85 -15.58
N ASP A 82 7.48 4.81 -16.05
CA ASP A 82 6.21 5.17 -15.41
C ASP A 82 5.15 4.04 -15.44
N ARG A 83 5.40 3.00 -16.23
CA ARG A 83 4.59 1.76 -16.20
C ARG A 83 5.14 0.70 -15.24
N LYS A 84 6.39 0.85 -14.79
CA LYS A 84 7.11 -0.13 -13.95
C LYS A 84 7.21 0.29 -12.49
N VAL A 85 7.13 1.60 -12.23
CA VAL A 85 7.11 2.17 -10.88
C VAL A 85 6.12 3.34 -10.82
N LEU A 86 5.39 3.47 -9.71
CA LEU A 86 4.43 4.56 -9.52
C LEU A 86 5.14 5.92 -9.49
N THR A 87 4.55 6.91 -10.15
CA THR A 87 5.00 8.31 -10.17
C THR A 87 3.98 9.17 -9.46
N PHE A 88 4.33 9.64 -8.27
CA PHE A 88 3.49 10.54 -7.48
C PHE A 88 3.76 11.99 -7.86
N MET A 89 2.68 12.78 -7.89
CA MET A 89 2.74 14.19 -8.24
C MET A 89 3.04 15.02 -7.00
N PRO A 90 3.99 15.98 -7.08
CA PRO A 90 4.26 16.90 -5.99
C PRO A 90 3.11 17.88 -5.79
N ALA A 91 2.96 18.34 -4.54
CA ALA A 91 2.08 19.47 -4.26
C ALA A 91 2.68 20.77 -4.81
N LYS A 92 1.82 21.70 -5.30
CA LYS A 92 2.30 22.96 -5.90
C LYS A 92 2.85 23.97 -4.90
N ASP A 93 2.34 23.93 -3.70
CA ASP A 93 2.73 24.82 -2.60
C ASP A 93 3.99 24.32 -1.86
N ASP A 94 4.30 23.03 -1.98
CA ASP A 94 5.49 22.41 -1.39
C ASP A 94 5.90 21.19 -2.23
N GLU A 95 6.81 21.37 -3.18
CA GLU A 95 7.27 20.32 -4.08
C GLU A 95 7.99 19.15 -3.36
N THR A 96 8.33 19.32 -2.09
CA THR A 96 8.91 18.23 -1.26
C THR A 96 7.84 17.27 -0.78
N LYS A 97 6.55 17.64 -0.86
CA LYS A 97 5.41 16.83 -0.45
C LYS A 97 4.72 16.18 -1.65
N LEU A 98 4.42 14.91 -1.51
CA LEU A 98 3.66 14.11 -2.49
C LEU A 98 2.17 13.97 -2.08
N TYR A 99 1.67 14.89 -1.29
CA TYR A 99 0.27 14.99 -0.88
C TYR A 99 -0.11 16.45 -0.62
N ALA A 100 -1.39 16.73 -0.67
CA ALA A 100 -1.97 18.01 -0.29
C ALA A 100 -3.02 17.81 0.81
N ILE A 101 -3.21 18.84 1.66
CA ILE A 101 -4.28 18.86 2.67
C ILE A 101 -5.33 19.87 2.19
N VAL A 102 -6.54 19.37 1.91
CA VAL A 102 -7.67 20.20 1.49
C VAL A 102 -8.85 19.89 2.42
N ASP A 103 -9.39 20.91 3.06
CA ASP A 103 -10.50 20.80 4.04
C ASP A 103 -10.23 19.74 5.11
N GLY A 104 -8.97 19.69 5.62
CA GLY A 104 -8.54 18.74 6.65
C GLY A 104 -8.40 17.30 6.17
N GLN A 105 -8.57 17.03 4.88
CA GLN A 105 -8.40 15.72 4.28
C GLN A 105 -7.07 15.62 3.52
N TYR A 106 -6.42 14.47 3.61
CA TYR A 106 -5.16 14.20 2.92
C TYR A 106 -5.42 13.58 1.55
N TRP A 107 -4.89 14.21 0.51
CA TRP A 107 -5.01 13.79 -0.86
C TRP A 107 -3.65 13.54 -1.47
N ARG A 108 -3.52 12.47 -2.26
CA ARG A 108 -2.34 12.20 -3.08
C ARG A 108 -2.73 11.93 -4.52
N MET A 109 -1.82 12.19 -5.43
CA MET A 109 -2.05 12.00 -6.86
C MET A 109 -0.88 11.28 -7.49
N MET A 110 -1.16 10.41 -8.46
CA MET A 110 -0.14 9.67 -9.21
C MET A 110 -0.56 9.49 -10.66
N ILE A 111 0.41 9.25 -11.55
CA ILE A 111 0.13 8.94 -12.96
C ILE A 111 -0.67 7.63 -13.03
N PHE A 112 -1.73 7.64 -13.83
CA PHE A 112 -2.52 6.44 -14.11
C PHE A 112 -1.77 5.54 -15.10
N ILE A 113 -1.67 4.26 -14.77
CA ILE A 113 -1.05 3.26 -15.67
C ILE A 113 -2.14 2.72 -16.60
N GLU A 114 -2.11 3.19 -17.84
CA GLU A 114 -3.07 2.80 -18.87
C GLU A 114 -3.02 1.29 -19.19
N ASN A 115 -4.17 0.74 -19.59
CA ASN A 115 -4.31 -0.67 -19.99
C ASN A 115 -3.94 -1.70 -18.91
N ALA A 116 -3.94 -1.29 -17.63
CA ALA A 116 -3.86 -2.21 -16.51
C ALA A 116 -5.24 -2.82 -16.23
N VAL A 117 -5.29 -4.13 -15.97
CA VAL A 117 -6.52 -4.85 -15.65
C VAL A 117 -6.42 -5.54 -14.30
N THR A 118 -7.51 -5.49 -13.53
CA THR A 118 -7.61 -6.22 -12.26
C THR A 118 -8.17 -7.61 -12.51
N LYS A 119 -7.45 -8.64 -12.04
CA LYS A 119 -7.94 -10.03 -12.06
C LYS A 119 -8.48 -10.38 -10.68
N GLN A 120 -9.74 -10.81 -10.61
CA GLN A 120 -10.37 -11.24 -9.36
C GLN A 120 -10.02 -12.68 -8.98
N ALA A 121 -9.65 -13.49 -9.95
CA ALA A 121 -9.23 -14.88 -9.74
C ALA A 121 -7.87 -15.14 -10.38
N VAL A 122 -7.10 -16.03 -9.77
CA VAL A 122 -5.80 -16.43 -10.27
C VAL A 122 -5.84 -17.86 -10.81
N ASN A 123 -5.03 -18.11 -11.82
CA ASN A 123 -4.71 -19.44 -12.33
C ASN A 123 -3.19 -19.69 -12.14
N PRO A 124 -2.68 -20.90 -12.42
CA PRO A 124 -1.25 -21.21 -12.24
C PRO A 124 -0.30 -20.24 -12.95
N GLU A 125 -0.66 -19.76 -14.15
CA GLU A 125 0.15 -18.82 -14.93
C GLU A 125 0.19 -17.43 -14.26
N SER A 126 -0.98 -16.87 -13.91
CA SER A 126 -1.05 -15.58 -13.25
C SER A 126 -0.46 -15.59 -11.83
N SER A 127 -0.59 -16.70 -11.10
CA SER A 127 0.06 -16.90 -9.80
C SER A 127 1.59 -16.90 -9.92
N ARG A 128 2.13 -17.57 -10.96
CA ARG A 128 3.57 -17.54 -11.24
C ARG A 128 4.05 -16.14 -11.62
N ALA A 129 3.28 -15.42 -12.44
CA ALA A 129 3.60 -14.05 -12.83
C ALA A 129 3.59 -13.10 -11.61
N ALA A 130 2.60 -13.22 -10.73
CA ALA A 130 2.53 -12.46 -9.48
C ALA A 130 3.73 -12.77 -8.57
N GLY A 131 4.04 -14.06 -8.33
CA GLY A 131 5.19 -14.45 -7.51
C GLY A 131 6.52 -13.92 -8.07
N LYS A 132 6.69 -13.93 -9.41
CA LYS A 132 7.85 -13.33 -10.06
C LYS A 132 7.93 -11.83 -9.81
N ALA A 133 6.80 -11.10 -9.96
CA ALA A 133 6.75 -9.66 -9.74
C ALA A 133 7.09 -9.29 -8.29
N PHE A 134 6.54 -10.01 -7.30
CA PHE A 134 6.89 -9.80 -5.89
C PHE A 134 8.37 -10.12 -5.61
N GLY A 135 8.91 -11.20 -6.17
CA GLY A 135 10.34 -11.52 -6.03
C GLY A 135 11.25 -10.45 -6.64
N GLN A 136 10.90 -9.90 -7.80
CA GLN A 136 11.61 -8.80 -8.43
C GLN A 136 11.54 -7.52 -7.58
N PHE A 137 10.37 -7.20 -7.05
CA PHE A 137 10.18 -6.06 -6.15
C PHE A 137 11.08 -6.16 -4.92
N GLN A 138 11.10 -7.31 -4.25
CA GLN A 138 11.97 -7.55 -3.10
C GLN A 138 13.46 -7.47 -3.46
N ALA A 139 13.86 -8.01 -4.61
CA ALA A 139 15.25 -7.95 -5.09
C ALA A 139 15.68 -6.51 -5.40
N MET A 140 14.81 -5.69 -5.98
CA MET A 140 15.11 -4.28 -6.22
C MET A 140 15.28 -3.47 -4.93
N LEU A 141 14.63 -3.87 -3.84
CA LEU A 141 14.68 -3.18 -2.55
C LEU A 141 15.66 -3.79 -1.53
N ALA A 142 16.37 -4.85 -1.90
CA ALA A 142 17.30 -5.53 -0.99
C ALA A 142 18.44 -4.63 -0.47
N ASP A 143 18.81 -3.63 -1.23
CA ASP A 143 19.88 -2.66 -0.96
C ASP A 143 19.37 -1.22 -0.79
N ILE A 144 18.08 -1.02 -0.48
CA ILE A 144 17.55 0.32 -0.24
C ILE A 144 18.30 0.98 0.93
N PRO A 145 18.88 2.20 0.73
CA PRO A 145 19.82 2.77 1.68
C PRO A 145 19.15 3.49 2.87
N VAL A 146 17.84 3.41 2.97
CA VAL A 146 17.05 4.07 4.02
C VAL A 146 16.22 3.07 4.80
N GLU A 147 16.07 3.30 6.09
CA GLU A 147 15.12 2.55 6.91
C GLU A 147 13.70 3.09 6.68
N LEU A 148 12.78 2.18 6.35
CA LEU A 148 11.37 2.52 6.20
C LEU A 148 10.67 2.43 7.55
N GLY A 149 9.80 3.40 7.83
CA GLY A 149 9.00 3.40 9.04
C GLY A 149 7.79 2.47 8.95
N GLU A 150 7.33 1.98 10.07
CA GLU A 150 6.15 1.13 10.18
C GLU A 150 4.88 1.99 10.16
N THR A 151 4.15 1.95 9.05
CA THR A 151 2.97 2.81 8.81
C THR A 151 1.71 2.33 9.51
N ILE A 152 1.59 1.03 9.77
CA ILE A 152 0.56 0.42 10.60
C ILE A 152 1.29 -0.45 11.63
N LYS A 153 1.35 0.04 12.86
CA LYS A 153 2.08 -0.62 13.95
C LYS A 153 1.59 -2.05 14.15
N ASP A 154 2.53 -2.97 14.26
CA ASP A 154 2.28 -4.40 14.51
C ASP A 154 1.31 -5.06 13.51
N PHE A 155 1.23 -4.56 12.25
CA PHE A 155 0.22 -5.01 11.29
C PHE A 155 0.27 -6.52 11.02
N HIS A 156 1.46 -7.08 10.84
CA HIS A 156 1.68 -8.51 10.61
C HIS A 156 2.35 -9.23 11.80
N ASN A 157 2.40 -8.62 12.98
CA ASN A 157 2.94 -9.24 14.19
C ASN A 157 1.96 -10.28 14.74
N MET A 158 2.26 -11.56 14.53
CA MET A 158 1.37 -12.65 14.92
C MET A 158 1.25 -12.83 16.44
N GLU A 159 2.27 -12.50 17.23
CA GLU A 159 2.19 -12.50 18.69
C GLU A 159 1.16 -11.45 19.16
N PHE A 160 1.23 -10.24 18.58
CA PHE A 160 0.28 -9.18 18.88
C PHE A 160 -1.15 -9.55 18.45
N ARG A 161 -1.33 -10.14 17.25
CA ARG A 161 -2.65 -10.59 16.78
C ARG A 161 -3.25 -11.69 17.68
N LEU A 162 -2.43 -12.62 18.12
CA LEU A 162 -2.87 -13.68 19.05
C LEU A 162 -3.27 -13.09 20.41
N GLN A 163 -2.51 -12.11 20.92
CA GLN A 163 -2.88 -11.40 22.15
C GLN A 163 -4.22 -10.68 22.00
N GLN A 164 -4.42 -9.91 20.90
CA GLN A 164 -5.70 -9.24 20.63
C GLN A 164 -6.87 -10.22 20.59
N LEU A 165 -6.69 -11.38 19.92
CA LEU A 165 -7.72 -12.42 19.89
C LEU A 165 -8.06 -12.91 21.29
N ARG A 166 -7.07 -13.21 22.13
CA ARG A 166 -7.28 -13.67 23.51
C ARG A 166 -8.01 -12.65 24.36
N GLU A 167 -7.68 -11.35 24.19
CA GLU A 167 -8.39 -10.27 24.90
C GLU A 167 -9.86 -10.16 24.48
N VAL A 168 -10.16 -10.33 23.19
CA VAL A 168 -11.55 -10.34 22.69
C VAL A 168 -12.31 -11.58 23.20
N ILE A 169 -11.69 -12.76 23.20
CA ILE A 169 -12.28 -13.99 23.75
C ILE A 169 -12.64 -13.81 25.23
N ALA A 170 -11.72 -13.25 26.01
CA ALA A 170 -11.94 -13.02 27.43
C ALA A 170 -13.11 -12.06 27.74
N LYS A 171 -13.35 -11.07 26.84
CA LYS A 171 -14.43 -10.10 26.97
C LYS A 171 -15.76 -10.60 26.40
N ASP A 172 -15.71 -11.50 25.42
CA ASP A 172 -16.86 -12.02 24.65
C ASP A 172 -17.95 -10.98 24.33
N PRO A 173 -17.59 -9.85 23.65
CA PRO A 173 -18.45 -8.67 23.53
C PRO A 173 -19.76 -8.91 22.79
N VAL A 174 -19.85 -10.02 22.05
CA VAL A 174 -21.03 -10.41 21.24
C VAL A 174 -21.61 -11.77 21.64
N GLY A 175 -21.11 -12.41 22.72
CA GLY A 175 -21.63 -13.65 23.27
C GLY A 175 -21.49 -14.89 22.38
N ARG A 176 -20.45 -14.92 21.51
CA ARG A 176 -20.28 -16.02 20.54
C ARG A 176 -19.18 -17.02 20.91
N VAL A 177 -18.42 -16.79 21.95
CA VAL A 177 -17.28 -17.65 22.31
C VAL A 177 -17.72 -19.09 22.60
N ALA A 178 -18.90 -19.29 23.20
CA ALA A 178 -19.43 -20.62 23.51
C ALA A 178 -19.97 -21.39 22.29
N GLU A 179 -20.07 -20.78 21.12
CA GLU A 179 -20.54 -21.49 19.92
C GLU A 179 -19.58 -22.61 19.52
N PRO A 180 -20.10 -23.84 19.18
CA PRO A 180 -19.25 -24.99 18.87
C PRO A 180 -18.25 -24.73 17.72
N GLU A 181 -18.67 -23.98 16.70
CA GLU A 181 -17.80 -23.64 15.57
C GLU A 181 -16.66 -22.70 16.00
N VAL A 182 -16.96 -21.70 16.86
CA VAL A 182 -15.95 -20.79 17.41
C VAL A 182 -14.97 -21.57 18.28
N GLN A 183 -15.44 -22.44 19.14
CA GLN A 183 -14.57 -23.31 19.98
C GLN A 183 -13.67 -24.21 19.14
N ALA A 184 -14.16 -24.78 18.04
CA ALA A 184 -13.34 -25.57 17.12
C ALA A 184 -12.24 -24.73 16.47
N MET A 185 -12.55 -23.51 16.02
CA MET A 185 -11.57 -22.58 15.45
C MET A 185 -10.51 -22.15 16.47
N LEU A 186 -10.92 -21.83 17.70
CA LEU A 186 -10.00 -21.45 18.78
C LEU A 186 -9.03 -22.56 19.12
N LYS A 187 -9.52 -23.81 19.21
CA LYS A 187 -8.67 -24.98 19.42
C LYS A 187 -7.61 -25.15 18.33
N GLU A 188 -8.00 -24.92 17.07
CA GLU A 188 -7.08 -24.99 15.93
C GLU A 188 -6.04 -23.87 15.96
N ILE A 189 -6.44 -22.64 16.32
CA ILE A 189 -5.52 -21.51 16.49
C ILE A 189 -4.53 -21.79 17.63
N ASP A 190 -4.99 -22.27 18.78
CA ASP A 190 -4.13 -22.60 19.92
C ASP A 190 -3.12 -23.70 19.58
N ALA A 191 -3.54 -24.71 18.84
CA ALA A 191 -2.64 -25.79 18.39
C ALA A 191 -1.51 -25.31 17.47
N ARG A 192 -1.72 -24.19 16.77
CA ARG A 192 -0.75 -23.58 15.84
C ARG A 192 -0.05 -22.35 16.39
N ALA A 193 -0.44 -21.87 17.57
CA ALA A 193 0.00 -20.57 18.11
C ALA A 193 1.52 -20.42 18.16
N GLU A 194 2.23 -21.44 18.64
CA GLU A 194 3.69 -21.42 18.72
C GLU A 194 4.34 -21.33 17.34
N TYR A 195 3.86 -22.09 16.37
CA TYR A 195 4.37 -22.06 14.99
C TYR A 195 4.08 -20.72 14.32
N MET A 196 2.88 -20.17 14.49
CA MET A 196 2.49 -18.89 13.92
C MET A 196 3.35 -17.72 14.42
N CYS A 197 3.77 -17.76 15.69
CA CYS A 197 4.61 -16.73 16.31
C CYS A 197 6.12 -16.94 16.08
N GLN A 198 6.52 -18.00 15.37
CA GLN A 198 7.93 -18.33 15.16
C GLN A 198 8.70 -17.25 14.40
N ALA A 199 8.08 -16.59 13.42
CA ALA A 199 8.73 -15.55 12.63
C ALA A 199 9.16 -14.35 13.48
N GLU A 200 8.31 -13.92 14.43
CA GLU A 200 8.62 -12.82 15.34
C GLU A 200 9.81 -13.18 16.27
N ARG A 201 9.82 -14.40 16.80
CA ARG A 201 10.92 -14.91 17.61
C ARG A 201 12.24 -14.91 16.81
N MET A 202 12.23 -15.52 15.62
CA MET A 202 13.41 -15.59 14.75
C MET A 202 13.91 -14.21 14.32
N GLY A 203 12.99 -13.24 14.14
CA GLY A 203 13.34 -11.84 13.88
C GLY A 203 14.08 -11.20 15.05
N ARG A 204 13.61 -11.41 16.31
CA ARG A 204 14.28 -10.90 17.50
C ARG A 204 15.65 -11.56 17.76
N GLU A 205 15.78 -12.82 17.40
CA GLU A 205 17.04 -13.59 17.51
C GLU A 205 18.02 -13.27 16.36
N GLY A 206 17.66 -12.44 15.39
CA GLY A 206 18.48 -12.09 14.25
C GLY A 206 18.65 -13.20 13.20
N ILE A 207 17.87 -14.28 13.30
CA ILE A 207 17.88 -15.39 12.33
C ILE A 207 17.19 -14.98 11.03
N LEU A 208 16.07 -14.25 11.13
CA LEU A 208 15.37 -13.67 9.98
C LEU A 208 15.77 -12.21 9.80
N PRO A 209 16.43 -11.86 8.69
CA PRO A 209 16.73 -10.47 8.38
C PRO A 209 15.44 -9.73 7.99
N LYS A 210 15.32 -8.48 8.46
CA LYS A 210 14.24 -7.60 7.95
C LYS A 210 14.43 -7.32 6.47
N ARG A 211 13.34 -7.34 5.72
CA ARG A 211 13.29 -7.01 4.30
C ARG A 211 12.07 -6.14 4.03
N VAL A 212 12.20 -5.27 3.04
CA VAL A 212 11.03 -4.54 2.53
C VAL A 212 10.14 -5.54 1.78
N CYS A 213 8.89 -5.59 2.18
CA CYS A 213 7.87 -6.40 1.52
C CYS A 213 6.62 -5.55 1.26
N HIS A 214 5.78 -6.03 0.37
CA HIS A 214 4.51 -5.37 0.02
C HIS A 214 3.45 -5.65 1.08
#